data_baee169aab30afee2b9911673c89ec89
#
_entry.id   baee169aab30afee2b9911673c89ec89
#
_cell.length_a   1.000
_cell.length_b   1.000
_cell.length_c   1.000
_cell.angle_alpha   90.00
_cell.angle_beta   90.00
_cell.angle_gamma   90.00
#
_symmetry.space_group_name_H-M   'P 1'
#
loop_
_entity.id
_entity.type
_entity.pdbx_description
1 polymer ?
#
loop_
_entity_poly.entity_id
_entity_poly.type
_entity_poly.pdbx_seq_one_letter_code
_entity_poly.pdbx_strand_id
1 'polypeptide(L)'
;MFHKILIFLYSFFLRCVLALIFITCDWKIHNKASFKLAQKNVRPIFLCCWHSRFILVAYYFKRIKLNIWAVSSTHRDSEIMANLLIRWGFRLIRGSSTRGWANVIKKMIKLFKNPNSIIAITNDGPKGPPLIAKKGSAMLAYKYNAQILSVSATPSSFWTLKTWDSAIIPKPFSTIHIRFGDCFQGFKKEIDEVGDISEYINYNFNLLNQETYK
;
A
#
# COMPACT_ATOMS: atom_id res chain seq x y z
N MET A 1 28.30 5.87 -11.65
CA MET A 1 28.35 6.67 -10.41
C MET A 1 27.36 7.85 -10.47
N PHE A 2 27.44 8.70 -11.47
CA PHE A 2 26.57 9.88 -11.67
C PHE A 2 25.07 9.61 -11.56
N HIS A 3 24.57 8.56 -12.21
CA HIS A 3 23.15 8.20 -12.19
C HIS A 3 22.62 7.87 -10.78
N LYS A 4 23.42 7.19 -9.92
CA LYS A 4 23.02 6.91 -8.53
C LYS A 4 22.94 8.18 -7.69
N ILE A 5 23.84 9.14 -7.93
CA ILE A 5 23.82 10.45 -7.26
C ILE A 5 22.56 11.22 -7.65
N LEU A 6 22.20 11.20 -8.93
CA LEU A 6 21.02 11.88 -9.44
C LEU A 6 19.72 11.32 -8.83
N ILE A 7 19.58 9.99 -8.78
CA ILE A 7 18.43 9.32 -8.12
C ILE A 7 18.39 9.72 -6.63
N PHE A 8 19.54 9.75 -5.96
CA PHE A 8 19.62 10.17 -4.55
C PHE A 8 19.12 11.60 -4.36
N LEU A 9 19.58 12.54 -5.20
CA LEU A 9 19.16 13.94 -5.14
C LEU A 9 17.68 14.12 -5.42
N TYR A 10 17.15 13.47 -6.48
CA TYR A 10 15.72 13.50 -6.78
C TYR A 10 14.86 12.91 -5.65
N SER A 11 15.25 11.78 -5.09
CA SER A 11 14.51 11.18 -3.99
C SER A 11 14.59 12.01 -2.70
N PHE A 12 15.70 12.70 -2.47
CA PHE A 12 15.86 13.63 -1.35
C PHE A 12 14.97 14.85 -1.52
N PHE A 13 15.03 15.48 -2.70
CA PHE A 13 14.20 16.65 -3.02
C PHE A 13 12.71 16.31 -2.92
N LEU A 14 12.27 15.21 -3.55
CA LEU A 14 10.90 14.74 -3.48
C LEU A 14 10.46 14.51 -2.02
N ARG A 15 11.31 13.92 -1.20
CA ARG A 15 11.05 13.75 0.24
C ARG A 15 10.82 15.08 0.94
N CYS A 16 11.65 16.09 0.67
CA CYS A 16 11.51 17.42 1.28
C CYS A 16 10.21 18.09 0.86
N VAL A 17 9.89 18.08 -0.43
CA VAL A 17 8.64 18.65 -0.96
C VAL A 17 7.42 17.96 -0.36
N LEU A 18 7.39 16.64 -0.38
CA LEU A 18 6.28 15.88 0.22
C LEU A 18 6.17 16.12 1.72
N ALA A 19 7.29 16.22 2.45
CA ALA A 19 7.29 16.49 3.88
C ALA A 19 6.68 17.88 4.18
N LEU A 20 7.06 18.90 3.41
CA LEU A 20 6.49 20.25 3.54
C LEU A 20 4.97 20.24 3.30
N ILE A 21 4.51 19.56 2.24
CA ILE A 21 3.08 19.45 1.96
C ILE A 21 2.36 18.70 3.11
N PHE A 22 2.87 17.54 3.51
CA PHE A 22 2.22 16.69 4.51
C PHE A 22 2.19 17.27 5.93
N ILE A 23 3.16 18.12 6.28
CA ILE A 23 3.17 18.83 7.58
C ILE A 23 2.02 19.84 7.67
N THR A 24 1.63 20.44 6.55
CA THR A 24 0.50 21.39 6.51
C THR A 24 -0.87 20.72 6.47
N CYS A 25 -0.92 19.39 6.25
CA CYS A 25 -2.18 18.66 6.12
C CYS A 25 -2.67 18.11 7.46
N ASP A 26 -3.98 18.18 7.67
CA ASP A 26 -4.64 17.45 8.75
C ASP A 26 -4.84 15.97 8.37
N TRP A 27 -4.80 15.09 9.37
CA TRP A 27 -4.91 13.65 9.15
C TRP A 27 -6.05 13.08 9.99
N LYS A 28 -7.11 12.63 9.32
CA LYS A 28 -8.25 11.95 9.93
C LYS A 28 -8.20 10.45 9.62
N ILE A 29 -8.30 9.64 10.66
CA ILE A 29 -8.18 8.19 10.53
C ILE A 29 -9.54 7.55 10.86
N HIS A 30 -10.08 6.79 9.90
CA HIS A 30 -11.36 6.11 10.00
C HIS A 30 -11.14 4.60 10.13
N ASN A 31 -12.01 3.94 10.90
CA ASN A 31 -11.97 2.51 11.21
C ASN A 31 -10.60 2.00 11.69
N LYS A 32 -9.91 2.81 12.52
CA LYS A 32 -8.62 2.43 13.12
C LYS A 32 -8.73 1.16 13.98
N ALA A 33 -9.94 0.85 14.45
CA ALA A 33 -10.22 -0.34 15.26
C ALA A 33 -9.90 -1.63 14.47
N SER A 34 -10.27 -1.70 13.19
CA SER A 34 -9.97 -2.83 12.31
C SER A 34 -8.47 -3.09 12.21
N PHE A 35 -7.65 -2.05 12.02
CA PHE A 35 -6.20 -2.18 12.01
C PHE A 35 -5.62 -2.62 13.36
N LYS A 36 -6.12 -2.06 14.46
CA LYS A 36 -5.71 -2.46 15.81
C LYS A 36 -6.07 -3.92 16.10
N LEU A 37 -7.24 -4.37 15.64
CA LEU A 37 -7.67 -5.77 15.78
C LEU A 37 -6.72 -6.69 15.00
N ALA A 38 -6.39 -6.33 13.75
CA ALA A 38 -5.44 -7.08 12.94
C ALA A 38 -4.05 -7.20 13.61
N GLN A 39 -3.59 -6.14 14.30
CA GLN A 39 -2.32 -6.17 15.03
C GLN A 39 -2.34 -7.02 16.32
N LYS A 40 -3.50 -7.16 16.96
CA LYS A 40 -3.65 -8.01 18.16
C LYS A 40 -3.65 -9.50 17.82
N ASN A 41 -4.11 -9.86 16.65
CA ASN A 41 -4.12 -11.25 16.20
C ASN A 41 -2.70 -11.66 15.83
N VAL A 42 -2.26 -12.82 16.35
CA VAL A 42 -0.92 -13.36 16.09
C VAL A 42 -0.88 -14.02 14.69
N ARG A 43 -1.04 -13.17 13.66
CA ARG A 43 -1.07 -13.57 12.25
C ARG A 43 -0.43 -12.48 11.36
N PRO A 44 0.24 -12.86 10.25
CA PRO A 44 0.80 -11.86 9.35
C PRO A 44 -0.31 -10.98 8.74
N ILE A 45 0.01 -9.72 8.48
CA ILE A 45 -0.92 -8.75 7.87
C ILE A 45 -0.48 -8.48 6.43
N PHE A 46 -1.41 -8.62 5.51
CA PHE A 46 -1.27 -8.21 4.12
C PHE A 46 -2.05 -6.93 3.89
N LEU A 47 -1.33 -5.81 3.78
CA LEU A 47 -1.91 -4.50 3.54
C LEU A 47 -2.10 -4.28 2.04
N CYS A 48 -3.32 -4.02 1.64
CA CYS A 48 -3.73 -3.74 0.28
C CYS A 48 -3.98 -2.24 0.09
N CYS A 49 -3.39 -1.63 -0.93
CA CYS A 49 -3.71 -0.26 -1.35
C CYS A 49 -3.66 -0.11 -2.87
N TRP A 50 -4.15 0.99 -3.41
CA TRP A 50 -4.03 1.34 -4.82
C TRP A 50 -2.72 2.10 -5.11
N HIS A 51 -2.15 1.94 -6.31
CA HIS A 51 -0.98 2.71 -6.75
C HIS A 51 -1.23 4.21 -6.63
N SER A 52 -2.39 4.68 -7.06
CA SER A 52 -2.75 6.09 -7.01
C SER A 52 -2.74 6.70 -5.61
N ARG A 53 -2.79 5.90 -4.54
CA ARG A 53 -2.92 6.31 -3.14
C ARG A 53 -1.71 5.96 -2.28
N PHE A 54 -0.77 5.16 -2.80
CA PHE A 54 0.26 4.52 -1.98
C PHE A 54 1.19 5.52 -1.25
N ILE A 55 1.49 6.68 -1.85
CA ILE A 55 2.37 7.70 -1.22
C ILE A 55 1.76 8.21 0.09
N LEU A 56 0.45 8.48 0.09
CA LEU A 56 -0.29 8.96 1.26
C LEU A 56 -0.33 7.87 2.35
N VAL A 57 -0.67 6.65 1.94
CA VAL A 57 -0.71 5.48 2.83
C VAL A 57 0.67 5.20 3.42
N ALA A 58 1.73 5.22 2.60
CA ALA A 58 3.09 5.01 3.07
C ALA A 58 3.53 6.11 4.05
N TYR A 59 3.21 7.38 3.77
CA TYR A 59 3.56 8.45 4.71
C TYR A 59 2.82 8.34 6.04
N TYR A 60 1.56 7.92 6.05
CA TYR A 60 0.84 7.61 7.28
C TYR A 60 1.56 6.54 8.12
N PHE A 61 1.95 5.42 7.50
CA PHE A 61 2.67 4.36 8.22
C PHE A 61 4.06 4.78 8.68
N LYS A 62 4.75 5.63 7.92
CA LYS A 62 5.99 6.27 8.38
C LYS A 62 5.78 7.09 9.67
N ARG A 63 4.67 7.83 9.77
CA ARG A 63 4.36 8.63 10.98
C ARG A 63 4.18 7.78 12.23
N ILE A 64 3.56 6.61 12.09
CA ILE A 64 3.34 5.68 13.22
C ILE A 64 4.49 4.68 13.41
N LYS A 65 5.60 4.84 12.67
CA LYS A 65 6.85 4.08 12.80
C LYS A 65 6.68 2.56 12.73
N LEU A 66 5.82 2.07 11.84
CA LEU A 66 5.60 0.63 11.67
C LEU A 66 6.65 -0.02 10.77
N ASN A 67 7.07 -1.23 11.17
CA ASN A 67 7.95 -2.08 10.37
C ASN A 67 7.16 -2.77 9.26
N ILE A 68 7.20 -2.25 8.05
CA ILE A 68 6.46 -2.76 6.90
C ILE A 68 7.42 -3.19 5.80
N TRP A 69 7.14 -4.35 5.20
CA TRP A 69 7.76 -4.81 3.97
C TRP A 69 6.91 -4.35 2.77
N ALA A 70 7.42 -3.45 1.95
CA ALA A 70 6.74 -3.01 0.74
C ALA A 70 7.28 -3.76 -0.49
N VAL A 71 6.39 -4.26 -1.33
CA VAL A 71 6.77 -4.84 -2.62
C VAL A 71 7.03 -3.70 -3.61
N SER A 72 8.21 -3.72 -4.24
CA SER A 72 8.63 -2.67 -5.17
C SER A 72 9.31 -3.25 -6.39
N SER A 73 9.04 -2.66 -7.55
CA SER A 73 9.67 -3.04 -8.81
C SER A 73 11.18 -2.74 -8.81
N THR A 74 11.92 -3.46 -9.65
CA THR A 74 13.33 -3.22 -9.96
C THR A 74 13.54 -2.36 -11.20
N HIS A 75 12.46 -1.85 -11.81
CA HIS A 75 12.57 -0.93 -12.95
C HIS A 75 13.20 0.40 -12.51
N ARG A 76 13.91 1.02 -13.44
CA ARG A 76 14.65 2.28 -13.21
C ARG A 76 13.76 3.38 -12.62
N ASP A 77 12.55 3.54 -13.15
CA ASP A 77 11.61 4.57 -12.72
C ASP A 77 11.11 4.36 -11.29
N SER A 78 11.11 3.10 -10.83
CA SER A 78 10.74 2.74 -9.47
C SER A 78 11.84 3.02 -8.43
N GLU A 79 13.07 3.31 -8.85
CA GLU A 79 14.21 3.49 -7.92
C GLU A 79 14.04 4.75 -7.04
N ILE A 80 13.48 5.83 -7.58
CA ILE A 80 13.23 7.06 -6.81
C ILE A 80 12.25 6.75 -5.67
N MET A 81 11.15 6.06 -5.99
CA MET A 81 10.12 5.68 -5.01
C MET A 81 10.65 4.64 -4.01
N ALA A 82 11.45 3.69 -4.46
CA ALA A 82 12.10 2.72 -3.59
C ALA A 82 13.02 3.39 -2.57
N ASN A 83 13.84 4.34 -2.99
CA ASN A 83 14.71 5.13 -2.11
C ASN A 83 13.88 5.99 -1.13
N LEU A 84 12.76 6.57 -1.58
CA LEU A 84 11.85 7.31 -0.71
C LEU A 84 11.29 6.41 0.40
N LEU A 85 10.79 5.23 0.05
CA LEU A 85 10.25 4.26 1.01
C LEU A 85 11.30 3.80 2.01
N ILE A 86 12.54 3.50 1.57
CA ILE A 86 13.64 3.13 2.47
C ILE A 86 13.91 4.27 3.48
N ARG A 87 13.94 5.52 3.01
CA ARG A 87 14.15 6.70 3.88
C ARG A 87 12.98 6.94 4.85
N TRP A 88 11.80 6.41 4.54
CA TRP A 88 10.64 6.42 5.43
C TRP A 88 10.61 5.22 6.39
N GLY A 89 11.62 4.35 6.35
CA GLY A 89 11.77 3.21 7.25
C GLY A 89 11.14 1.91 6.77
N PHE A 90 10.70 1.85 5.51
CA PHE A 90 10.20 0.61 4.92
C PHE A 90 11.33 -0.34 4.55
N ARG A 91 11.08 -1.64 4.72
CA ARG A 91 11.89 -2.70 4.13
C ARG A 91 11.33 -3.05 2.77
N LEU A 92 12.20 -3.36 1.79
CA LEU A 92 11.73 -3.65 0.44
C LEU A 92 11.87 -5.12 0.07
N ILE A 93 10.84 -5.62 -0.61
CA ILE A 93 10.87 -6.85 -1.39
C ILE A 93 10.99 -6.43 -2.85
N ARG A 94 12.19 -6.61 -3.44
CA ARG A 94 12.51 -6.13 -4.79
C ARG A 94 12.31 -7.22 -5.83
N GLY A 95 11.59 -6.90 -6.90
CA GLY A 95 11.37 -7.76 -8.06
C GLY A 95 10.36 -7.15 -9.02
N SER A 96 10.28 -7.68 -10.22
CA SER A 96 9.30 -7.26 -11.23
C SER A 96 8.47 -8.45 -11.71
N SER A 97 7.30 -8.17 -12.29
CA SER A 97 6.43 -9.19 -12.87
C SER A 97 7.06 -10.01 -14.01
N THR A 98 8.15 -9.51 -14.60
CA THR A 98 8.86 -10.17 -15.70
C THR A 98 10.19 -10.78 -15.27
N ARG A 99 10.88 -10.18 -14.29
CA ARG A 99 12.17 -10.67 -13.79
C ARG A 99 12.18 -10.66 -12.27
N GLY A 100 12.47 -11.83 -11.67
CA GLY A 100 12.62 -11.94 -10.23
C GLY A 100 11.31 -12.10 -9.45
N TRP A 101 10.16 -12.28 -10.10
CA TRP A 101 8.88 -12.52 -9.42
C TRP A 101 8.91 -13.76 -8.51
N ALA A 102 9.58 -14.82 -8.94
CA ALA A 102 9.78 -16.02 -8.09
C ALA A 102 10.47 -15.69 -6.77
N ASN A 103 11.45 -14.79 -6.78
CA ASN A 103 12.14 -14.34 -5.56
C ASN A 103 11.22 -13.47 -4.67
N VAL A 104 10.37 -12.64 -5.27
CA VAL A 104 9.34 -11.89 -4.54
C VAL A 104 8.41 -12.85 -3.82
N ILE A 105 7.87 -13.85 -4.55
CA ILE A 105 6.98 -14.89 -3.96
C ILE A 105 7.69 -15.63 -2.84
N LYS A 106 8.90 -16.15 -3.06
CA LYS A 106 9.68 -16.84 -2.03
C LYS A 106 9.86 -15.99 -0.77
N LYS A 107 10.17 -14.70 -0.93
CA LYS A 107 10.34 -13.79 0.19
C LYS A 107 9.02 -13.49 0.89
N MET A 108 7.92 -13.29 0.16
CA MET A 108 6.58 -13.12 0.74
C MET A 108 6.16 -14.35 1.54
N ILE A 109 6.36 -15.56 1.00
CA ILE A 109 6.08 -16.83 1.71
C ILE A 109 6.86 -16.89 3.03
N LYS A 110 8.17 -16.58 2.99
CA LYS A 110 8.99 -16.56 4.21
C LYS A 110 8.44 -15.56 5.25
N LEU A 111 7.99 -14.41 4.81
CA LEU A 111 7.42 -13.38 5.68
C LEU A 111 6.05 -13.79 6.22
N PHE A 112 5.19 -14.40 5.40
CA PHE A 112 3.88 -14.91 5.86
C PHE A 112 3.97 -16.05 6.89
N LYS A 113 5.12 -16.70 6.99
CA LYS A 113 5.38 -17.66 8.10
C LYS A 113 5.71 -16.98 9.43
N ASN A 114 5.97 -15.66 9.41
CA ASN A 114 6.21 -14.88 10.62
C ASN A 114 4.94 -14.09 10.99
N PRO A 115 4.29 -14.41 12.12
CA PRO A 115 3.01 -13.80 12.51
C PRO A 115 3.09 -12.29 12.74
N ASN A 116 4.27 -11.75 13.02
CA ASN A 116 4.46 -10.31 13.26
C ASN A 116 4.81 -9.53 11.99
N SER A 117 4.78 -10.16 10.82
CA SER A 117 5.12 -9.46 9.58
C SER A 117 3.95 -8.69 9.00
N ILE A 118 4.26 -7.51 8.47
CA ILE A 118 3.32 -6.69 7.72
C ILE A 118 3.89 -6.52 6.32
N ILE A 119 3.15 -6.96 5.31
CA ILE A 119 3.52 -6.84 3.89
C ILE A 119 2.52 -5.93 3.20
N ALA A 120 2.99 -4.85 2.60
CA ALA A 120 2.18 -3.91 1.83
C ALA A 120 2.42 -4.08 0.32
N ILE A 121 1.33 -4.08 -0.43
CA ILE A 121 1.35 -4.14 -1.90
C ILE A 121 0.30 -3.21 -2.50
N THR A 122 0.58 -2.72 -3.70
CA THR A 122 -0.40 -2.06 -4.55
C THR A 122 -1.09 -3.11 -5.42
N ASN A 123 -2.39 -3.34 -5.14
CA ASN A 123 -3.11 -4.51 -5.66
C ASN A 123 -3.46 -4.47 -7.14
N ASP A 124 -3.54 -3.29 -7.74
CA ASP A 124 -3.75 -3.11 -9.18
C ASP A 124 -2.50 -3.49 -10.02
N GLY A 125 -1.34 -3.66 -9.37
CA GLY A 125 -0.11 -4.08 -10.02
C GLY A 125 0.47 -3.01 -10.97
N PRO A 126 1.75 -3.16 -11.39
CA PRO A 126 2.46 -2.10 -12.13
C PRO A 126 2.00 -1.90 -13.57
N LYS A 127 1.17 -2.80 -14.10
CA LYS A 127 0.65 -2.73 -15.48
C LYS A 127 -0.84 -2.38 -15.53
N GLY A 128 -1.48 -2.15 -14.37
CA GLY A 128 -2.91 -1.87 -14.33
C GLY A 128 -3.81 -3.02 -14.83
N PRO A 129 -5.05 -2.76 -15.17
CA PRO A 129 -5.70 -1.45 -15.12
C PRO A 129 -5.79 -0.91 -13.70
N PRO A 130 -5.80 0.43 -13.53
CA PRO A 130 -5.87 1.04 -12.21
C PRO A 130 -7.17 0.67 -11.50
N LEU A 131 -7.10 0.59 -10.17
CA LEU A 131 -8.25 0.32 -9.29
C LEU A 131 -8.93 -1.05 -9.52
N ILE A 132 -8.21 -2.02 -10.07
CA ILE A 132 -8.67 -3.41 -10.20
C ILE A 132 -7.65 -4.35 -9.56
N ALA A 133 -8.06 -5.02 -8.50
CA ALA A 133 -7.18 -5.90 -7.74
C ALA A 133 -6.74 -7.13 -8.54
N LYS A 134 -5.45 -7.45 -8.47
CA LYS A 134 -4.87 -8.67 -9.04
C LYS A 134 -4.97 -9.83 -8.06
N LYS A 135 -5.40 -10.98 -8.55
CA LYS A 135 -5.64 -12.20 -7.76
C LYS A 135 -4.37 -12.79 -7.12
N GLY A 136 -3.23 -12.74 -7.82
CA GLY A 136 -2.07 -13.57 -7.46
C GLY A 136 -1.50 -13.35 -6.06
N SER A 137 -1.24 -12.11 -5.67
CA SER A 137 -0.68 -11.78 -4.33
C SER A 137 -1.70 -11.98 -3.21
N ALA A 138 -2.97 -11.69 -3.48
CA ALA A 138 -4.06 -11.90 -2.54
C ALA A 138 -4.29 -13.39 -2.25
N MET A 139 -4.28 -14.23 -3.29
CA MET A 139 -4.35 -15.69 -3.14
C MET A 139 -3.18 -16.25 -2.36
N LEU A 140 -1.97 -15.69 -2.55
CA LEU A 140 -0.81 -16.10 -1.77
C LEU A 140 -1.01 -15.76 -0.28
N ALA A 141 -1.45 -14.54 0.03
CA ALA A 141 -1.74 -14.13 1.40
C ALA A 141 -2.80 -15.03 2.05
N TYR A 142 -3.88 -15.32 1.34
CA TYR A 142 -4.93 -16.24 1.78
C TYR A 142 -4.39 -17.64 2.07
N LYS A 143 -3.63 -18.24 1.14
CA LYS A 143 -3.03 -19.56 1.29
C LYS A 143 -2.15 -19.69 2.54
N TYR A 144 -1.48 -18.60 2.94
CA TYR A 144 -0.63 -18.56 4.13
C TYR A 144 -1.33 -17.96 5.36
N ASN A 145 -2.66 -17.94 5.35
CA ASN A 145 -3.49 -17.50 6.48
C ASN A 145 -3.15 -16.08 6.98
N ALA A 146 -2.73 -15.20 6.06
CA ALA A 146 -2.52 -13.81 6.38
C ALA A 146 -3.86 -13.07 6.50
N GLN A 147 -3.94 -12.12 7.42
CA GLN A 147 -5.05 -11.19 7.50
C GLN A 147 -4.94 -10.19 6.35
N ILE A 148 -6.00 -10.02 5.56
CA ILE A 148 -6.02 -9.07 4.44
C ILE A 148 -6.75 -7.82 4.89
N LEU A 149 -6.08 -6.67 4.80
CA LEU A 149 -6.60 -5.38 5.22
C LEU A 149 -6.42 -4.35 4.12
N SER A 150 -7.52 -3.86 3.59
CA SER A 150 -7.52 -2.75 2.63
C SER A 150 -7.32 -1.42 3.35
N VAL A 151 -6.51 -0.54 2.76
CA VAL A 151 -6.29 0.81 3.25
C VAL A 151 -6.28 1.80 2.09
N SER A 152 -7.06 2.85 2.22
CA SER A 152 -7.14 3.95 1.25
C SER A 152 -6.80 5.28 1.91
N ALA A 153 -6.39 6.25 1.08
CA ALA A 153 -6.10 7.61 1.50
C ALA A 153 -6.68 8.60 0.49
N THR A 154 -7.49 9.55 0.96
CA THR A 154 -8.11 10.54 0.09
C THR A 154 -8.00 11.92 0.72
N PRO A 155 -7.29 12.87 0.09
CA PRO A 155 -7.26 14.26 0.52
C PRO A 155 -8.54 14.99 0.12
N SER A 156 -8.94 15.99 0.90
CA SER A 156 -10.07 16.89 0.57
C SER A 156 -9.78 17.75 -0.67
N SER A 157 -8.50 18.01 -0.97
CA SER A 157 -8.04 18.71 -2.16
C SER A 157 -6.70 18.18 -2.62
N PHE A 158 -6.53 17.90 -3.92
CA PHE A 158 -5.34 17.26 -4.46
C PHE A 158 -5.08 17.64 -5.92
N TRP A 159 -3.86 17.38 -6.37
CA TRP A 159 -3.48 17.34 -7.77
C TRP A 159 -3.46 15.89 -8.25
N THR A 160 -4.00 15.65 -9.44
CA THR A 160 -3.90 14.36 -10.13
C THR A 160 -2.74 14.41 -11.12
N LEU A 161 -1.84 13.45 -11.01
CA LEU A 161 -0.72 13.33 -11.93
C LEU A 161 -1.16 12.64 -13.23
N LYS A 162 -0.53 13.02 -14.34
CA LYS A 162 -0.72 12.37 -15.65
C LYS A 162 0.06 11.05 -15.72
N THR A 163 -0.17 10.15 -14.76
CA THR A 163 0.41 8.80 -14.70
C THR A 163 -0.66 7.77 -15.05
N TRP A 164 -0.26 6.54 -15.39
CA TRP A 164 -1.18 5.46 -15.76
C TRP A 164 -2.21 5.15 -14.67
N ASP A 165 -1.84 5.34 -13.40
CA ASP A 165 -2.65 5.09 -12.20
C ASP A 165 -3.40 6.34 -11.71
N SER A 166 -3.22 7.50 -12.35
CA SER A 166 -3.77 8.78 -11.91
C SER A 166 -3.41 9.08 -10.44
N ALA A 167 -2.13 8.95 -10.11
CA ALA A 167 -1.63 9.18 -8.75
C ALA A 167 -2.00 10.57 -8.24
N ILE A 168 -2.34 10.67 -6.96
CA ILE A 168 -2.74 11.94 -6.34
C ILE A 168 -1.70 12.43 -5.36
N ILE A 169 -1.51 13.75 -5.36
CA ILE A 169 -0.70 14.48 -4.38
C ILE A 169 -1.61 15.50 -3.68
N PRO A 170 -1.66 15.51 -2.34
CA PRO A 170 -2.52 16.45 -1.62
C PRO A 170 -2.04 17.87 -1.84
N LYS A 171 -2.98 18.81 -1.88
CA LYS A 171 -2.63 20.22 -1.80
C LYS A 171 -2.29 20.57 -0.34
N PRO A 172 -1.41 21.56 -0.11
CA PRO A 172 -1.16 22.08 1.23
C PRO A 172 -2.47 22.44 1.95
N PHE A 173 -2.50 22.27 3.26
CA PHE A 173 -3.64 22.56 4.14
C PHE A 173 -4.90 21.74 3.88
N SER A 174 -4.80 20.65 3.09
CA SER A 174 -5.91 19.72 2.91
C SER A 174 -6.06 18.76 4.09
N THR A 175 -7.25 18.21 4.28
CA THR A 175 -7.49 17.11 5.22
C THR A 175 -7.30 15.78 4.49
N ILE A 176 -6.40 14.93 4.97
CA ILE A 176 -6.15 13.60 4.43
C ILE A 176 -6.91 12.58 5.26
N HIS A 177 -7.86 11.90 4.64
CA HIS A 177 -8.63 10.83 5.25
C HIS A 177 -7.96 9.49 4.98
N ILE A 178 -7.43 8.83 6.01
CA ILE A 178 -6.99 7.44 5.96
C ILE A 178 -8.15 6.56 6.38
N ARG A 179 -8.52 5.60 5.54
CA ARG A 179 -9.62 4.65 5.80
C ARG A 179 -9.12 3.23 5.76
N PHE A 180 -9.41 2.49 6.82
CA PHE A 180 -9.17 1.05 6.86
C PHE A 180 -10.48 0.33 6.56
N GLY A 181 -10.43 -0.65 5.66
CA GLY A 181 -11.53 -1.58 5.45
C GLY A 181 -11.62 -2.59 6.59
N ASP A 182 -12.63 -3.43 6.54
CA ASP A 182 -12.73 -4.54 7.47
C ASP A 182 -11.61 -5.55 7.22
N CYS A 183 -11.12 -6.14 8.31
CA CYS A 183 -10.02 -7.07 8.22
C CYS A 183 -10.55 -8.46 7.82
N PHE A 184 -10.21 -8.91 6.61
CA PHE A 184 -10.49 -10.27 6.21
C PHE A 184 -9.61 -11.25 6.98
N GLN A 185 -10.26 -12.16 7.70
CA GLN A 185 -9.58 -13.12 8.57
C GLN A 185 -9.44 -14.53 7.97
N GLY A 186 -9.83 -14.72 6.71
CA GLY A 186 -9.66 -15.98 6.00
C GLY A 186 -10.73 -17.03 6.30
N PHE A 187 -11.90 -16.63 6.77
CA PHE A 187 -13.03 -17.54 6.92
C PHE A 187 -13.60 -17.88 5.53
N LYS A 188 -13.75 -19.17 5.25
CA LYS A 188 -14.25 -19.69 3.98
C LYS A 188 -15.59 -19.05 3.58
N LYS A 189 -16.46 -18.80 4.56
CA LYS A 189 -17.78 -18.18 4.36
C LYS A 189 -17.69 -16.78 3.72
N GLU A 190 -16.70 -15.95 4.10
CA GLU A 190 -16.53 -14.61 3.54
C GLU A 190 -16.13 -14.63 2.05
N ILE A 191 -15.45 -15.69 1.59
CA ILE A 191 -15.12 -15.86 0.16
C ILE A 191 -16.32 -16.41 -0.61
N ASP A 192 -17.04 -17.37 -0.02
CA ASP A 192 -18.22 -17.97 -0.66
C ASP A 192 -19.32 -16.91 -0.91
N GLU A 193 -19.39 -15.85 -0.09
CA GLU A 193 -20.31 -14.73 -0.27
C GLU A 193 -19.89 -13.73 -1.37
N VAL A 194 -18.60 -13.61 -1.68
CA VAL A 194 -18.06 -12.57 -2.58
C VAL A 194 -17.43 -13.17 -3.85
N GLY A 195 -17.40 -14.48 -3.99
CA GLY A 195 -16.88 -15.20 -5.16
C GLY A 195 -15.38 -15.46 -5.10
N ASP A 196 -14.52 -14.45 -4.96
CA ASP A 196 -13.09 -14.65 -4.79
C ASP A 196 -12.41 -13.51 -4.01
N ILE A 197 -11.15 -13.73 -3.61
CA ILE A 197 -10.40 -12.80 -2.77
C ILE A 197 -10.09 -11.46 -3.48
N SER A 198 -9.99 -11.42 -4.80
CA SER A 198 -9.78 -10.17 -5.53
C SER A 198 -11.07 -9.35 -5.60
N GLU A 199 -12.22 -9.99 -5.70
CA GLU A 199 -13.54 -9.36 -5.62
C GLU A 199 -13.78 -8.80 -4.22
N TYR A 200 -13.42 -9.54 -3.18
CA TYR A 200 -13.46 -9.03 -1.80
C TYR A 200 -12.61 -7.76 -1.64
N ILE A 201 -11.39 -7.74 -2.18
CA ILE A 201 -10.53 -6.55 -2.12
C ILE A 201 -11.17 -5.39 -2.89
N ASN A 202 -11.69 -5.63 -4.10
CA ASN A 202 -12.38 -4.60 -4.89
C ASN A 202 -13.62 -4.06 -4.17
N TYR A 203 -14.43 -4.95 -3.58
CA TYR A 203 -15.61 -4.58 -2.79
C TYR A 203 -15.24 -3.65 -1.63
N ASN A 204 -14.24 -4.04 -0.82
CA ASN A 204 -13.77 -3.22 0.30
C ASN A 204 -13.28 -1.83 -0.17
N PHE A 205 -12.54 -1.75 -1.27
CA PHE A 205 -12.11 -0.46 -1.79
C PHE A 205 -13.26 0.40 -2.32
N ASN A 206 -14.29 -0.22 -2.89
CA ASN A 206 -15.49 0.50 -3.32
C ASN A 206 -16.20 1.12 -2.12
N LEU A 207 -16.35 0.39 -1.02
CA LEU A 207 -16.89 0.92 0.23
C LEU A 207 -16.06 2.09 0.76
N LEU A 208 -14.74 1.95 0.82
CA LEU A 208 -13.83 3.00 1.29
C LEU A 208 -13.88 4.27 0.44
N ASN A 209 -14.20 4.13 -0.85
CA ASN A 209 -14.35 5.26 -1.76
C ASN A 209 -15.72 5.95 -1.61
N GLN A 210 -16.79 5.20 -1.39
CA GLN A 210 -18.16 5.75 -1.20
C GLN A 210 -18.27 6.61 0.06
N GLU A 211 -17.59 6.25 1.14
CA GLU A 211 -17.57 7.04 2.38
C GLU A 211 -16.85 8.40 2.23
N THR A 212 -16.23 8.65 1.09
CA THR A 212 -15.47 9.89 0.85
C THR A 212 -16.39 11.07 0.53
N TYR A 213 -17.64 10.83 0.16
CA TYR A 213 -18.60 11.84 -0.29
C TYR A 213 -19.71 12.14 0.73
N LYS A 214 -19.62 11.61 1.93
CA LYS A 214 -20.45 11.96 3.08
C LYS A 214 -19.60 12.67 4.14
#